data_9edd9a522ed2ff1b34d7905077afdf15
#
_entry.id   9edd9a522ed2ff1b34d7905077afdf15
#
_cell.length_a   1.000
_cell.length_b   1.000
_cell.length_c   1.000
_cell.angle_alpha   90.00
_cell.angle_beta   90.00
_cell.angle_gamma   90.00
#
_symmetry.space_group_name_H-M   'P 1'
#
loop_
_entity.id
_entity.type
_entity.pdbx_description
1 polymer ?
#
loop_
_entity_poly.entity_id
_entity_poly.type
_entity_poly.pdbx_seq_one_letter_code
_entity_poly.pdbx_strand_id
1 'polypeptide(L)'
;MNTLVIVLIAAVVLVCAYAFYGRWVAKTWGVNPNAQTPAVKYNDGKDYVPTNGWTVFSHQFSSIAGAGPVTGAIQAAAFGWLPVLLWVLIGGVFFGAITDFGALYASVKNDGKSMGMLIEKYIGKLGRKLFLLFCWLFCGIVIAAFADMVAGTFNAYTTVDGVTSLADAATTNGAAGMVSIMFMLFAVVFGLIQKKFNFSGWKEAVLGIVFIVLSFAVGMKFPLIFDKATWSYITFVYIFFAAVLPMWLLKQPRDYMTTFMFICMIAGAVVGLLVAHPTMNLPVFTGFNNEKLGTMFPILFVTVACGAVSGFHSLVSSGTSSKTVESEKDMLKVGYGAMVLESLLAVLALCVAGAAAAADGTPAAGTPFQIFSRGVAGFFEMFGVPVYVATVFMTMCVSALALTSLDAVARIGRMSFQELFSVDDMEHAEGWRKLFCNTYFSTIITLAFGFLLIQVGYANIWPLFGSANQLLSALVLITLCVFLKVTGRSNKMIFPPLIIMLCVTFTALVQRLIAMVKAIQTAASTTIPAGETTWGAVFIANGLQLIIAILLIVLGITIVVNSFKSYAKSEKNSEKASA
;
A
#
# COMPACT_ATOMS: atom_id res chain seq x y z
N MET A 1 -19.72 16.52 -15.83
CA MET A 1 -20.29 16.41 -14.45
C MET A 1 -19.35 17.14 -13.50
N ASN A 2 -19.86 17.79 -12.44
CA ASN A 2 -18.99 18.48 -11.49
C ASN A 2 -18.30 17.45 -10.58
N THR A 3 -16.98 17.55 -10.40
CA THR A 3 -16.20 16.63 -9.56
C THR A 3 -16.60 16.70 -8.08
N LEU A 4 -17.05 17.87 -7.62
CA LEU A 4 -17.58 18.04 -6.26
C LEU A 4 -18.76 17.12 -5.99
N VAL A 5 -19.69 16.97 -6.94
CA VAL A 5 -20.86 16.09 -6.80
C VAL A 5 -20.41 14.63 -6.64
N ILE A 6 -19.39 14.20 -7.39
CA ILE A 6 -18.81 12.85 -7.29
C ILE A 6 -18.24 12.62 -5.90
N VAL A 7 -17.44 13.58 -5.39
CA VAL A 7 -16.83 13.47 -4.06
C VAL A 7 -17.88 13.45 -2.95
N LEU A 8 -18.90 14.30 -3.03
CA LEU A 8 -19.98 14.34 -2.03
C LEU A 8 -20.79 13.03 -2.01
N ILE A 9 -21.16 12.51 -3.18
CA ILE A 9 -21.85 11.22 -3.28
C ILE A 9 -20.97 10.12 -2.69
N ALA A 10 -19.70 10.07 -3.06
CA ALA A 10 -18.76 9.08 -2.52
C ALA A 10 -18.62 9.20 -1.00
N ALA A 11 -18.45 10.41 -0.47
CA ALA A 11 -18.36 10.64 0.96
C ALA A 11 -19.61 10.17 1.71
N VAL A 12 -20.81 10.49 1.20
CA VAL A 12 -22.07 10.03 1.79
C VAL A 12 -22.17 8.50 1.79
N VAL A 13 -21.85 7.85 0.65
CA VAL A 13 -21.86 6.38 0.54
C VAL A 13 -20.88 5.75 1.54
N LEU A 14 -19.66 6.26 1.63
CA LEU A 14 -18.62 5.74 2.52
C LEU A 14 -18.98 5.95 4.01
N VAL A 15 -19.52 7.11 4.37
CA VAL A 15 -19.99 7.39 5.74
C VAL A 15 -21.17 6.48 6.10
N CYS A 16 -22.14 6.31 5.20
CA CYS A 16 -23.25 5.38 5.39
C CYS A 16 -22.77 3.93 5.53
N ALA A 17 -21.80 3.51 4.71
CA ALA A 17 -21.20 2.19 4.80
C ALA A 17 -20.54 1.96 6.17
N TYR A 18 -19.77 2.93 6.67
CA TYR A 18 -19.19 2.86 8.02
C TYR A 18 -20.25 2.81 9.12
N ALA A 19 -21.25 3.70 9.03
CA ALA A 19 -22.27 3.87 10.07
C ALA A 19 -23.25 2.68 10.16
N PHE A 20 -23.60 2.07 9.03
CA PHE A 20 -24.59 0.99 8.98
C PHE A 20 -23.91 -0.37 8.79
N TYR A 21 -23.22 -0.58 7.67
CA TYR A 21 -22.67 -1.88 7.33
C TYR A 21 -21.50 -2.27 8.23
N GLY A 22 -20.54 -1.37 8.46
CA GLY A 22 -19.39 -1.63 9.34
C GLY A 22 -19.83 -1.94 10.78
N ARG A 23 -20.76 -1.17 11.34
CA ARG A 23 -21.30 -1.44 12.68
C ARG A 23 -22.10 -2.75 12.75
N TRP A 24 -22.84 -3.07 11.69
CA TRP A 24 -23.55 -4.35 11.60
C TRP A 24 -22.56 -5.53 11.60
N VAL A 25 -21.47 -5.45 10.83
CA VAL A 25 -20.43 -6.49 10.82
C VAL A 25 -19.78 -6.63 12.19
N ALA A 26 -19.38 -5.52 12.83
CA ALA A 26 -18.79 -5.54 14.16
C ALA A 26 -19.71 -6.19 15.21
N LYS A 27 -21.01 -5.88 15.16
CA LYS A 27 -22.01 -6.50 16.03
C LYS A 27 -22.16 -7.99 15.74
N THR A 28 -22.24 -8.38 14.46
CA THR A 28 -22.38 -9.77 14.02
C THR A 28 -21.20 -10.64 14.42
N TRP A 29 -19.99 -10.09 14.41
CA TRP A 29 -18.79 -10.80 14.84
C TRP A 29 -18.56 -10.77 16.36
N GLY A 30 -19.38 -10.04 17.12
CA GLY A 30 -19.32 -10.01 18.58
C GLY A 30 -18.12 -9.23 19.12
N VAL A 31 -17.90 -8.02 18.60
CA VAL A 31 -16.98 -7.05 19.21
C VAL A 31 -17.47 -6.71 20.62
N ASN A 32 -16.62 -6.86 21.62
CA ASN A 32 -16.93 -6.61 23.02
C ASN A 32 -16.06 -5.47 23.57
N PRO A 33 -16.63 -4.28 23.78
CA PRO A 33 -15.89 -3.12 24.30
C PRO A 33 -15.23 -3.34 25.69
N ASN A 34 -15.74 -4.30 26.46
CA ASN A 34 -15.24 -4.60 27.80
C ASN A 34 -14.17 -5.70 27.82
N ALA A 35 -13.86 -6.31 26.66
CA ALA A 35 -12.81 -7.31 26.58
C ALA A 35 -11.42 -6.65 26.61
N GLN A 36 -10.51 -7.24 27.35
CA GLN A 36 -9.10 -6.83 27.32
C GLN A 36 -8.47 -7.19 25.99
N THR A 37 -7.86 -6.21 25.35
CA THR A 37 -7.09 -6.40 24.12
C THR A 37 -5.70 -6.97 24.42
N PRO A 38 -5.02 -7.58 23.43
CA PRO A 38 -3.63 -8.01 23.57
C PRO A 38 -2.69 -6.89 23.99
N ALA A 39 -2.92 -5.66 23.52
CA ALA A 39 -2.15 -4.47 23.91
C ALA A 39 -2.12 -4.26 25.43
N VAL A 40 -3.28 -4.45 26.08
CA VAL A 40 -3.41 -4.29 27.55
C VAL A 40 -2.91 -5.53 28.28
N LYS A 41 -3.26 -6.74 27.77
CA LYS A 41 -2.97 -8.02 28.45
C LYS A 41 -1.48 -8.36 28.46
N TYR A 42 -0.77 -8.04 27.37
CA TYR A 42 0.64 -8.41 27.17
C TYR A 42 1.57 -7.18 27.10
N ASN A 43 1.17 -6.06 27.69
CA ASN A 43 1.94 -4.82 27.65
C ASN A 43 3.40 -5.04 28.06
N ASP A 44 4.31 -4.96 27.10
CA ASP A 44 5.76 -5.10 27.28
C ASP A 44 6.53 -3.78 27.03
N GLY A 45 5.80 -2.71 26.70
CA GLY A 45 6.37 -1.41 26.38
C GLY A 45 7.20 -1.37 25.09
N LYS A 46 7.14 -2.43 24.25
CA LYS A 46 7.90 -2.54 22.99
C LYS A 46 7.01 -2.87 21.81
N ASP A 47 6.45 -4.07 21.79
CA ASP A 47 5.56 -4.56 20.73
C ASP A 47 4.09 -4.40 21.11
N TYR A 48 3.75 -4.67 22.37
CA TYR A 48 2.42 -4.53 22.93
C TYR A 48 2.34 -3.28 23.79
N VAL A 49 1.77 -2.20 23.22
CA VAL A 49 1.69 -0.90 23.88
C VAL A 49 0.27 -0.35 23.77
N PRO A 50 -0.51 -0.33 24.87
CA PRO A 50 -1.85 0.25 24.84
C PRO A 50 -1.80 1.71 24.36
N THR A 51 -2.51 1.99 23.28
CA THR A 51 -2.47 3.29 22.62
C THR A 51 -3.88 3.76 22.30
N ASN A 52 -4.12 5.07 22.44
CA ASN A 52 -5.40 5.68 22.13
C ASN A 52 -5.85 5.34 20.70
N GLY A 53 -7.14 5.02 20.55
CA GLY A 53 -7.73 4.59 19.28
C GLY A 53 -7.57 5.59 18.13
N TRP A 54 -7.43 6.90 18.36
CA TRP A 54 -7.13 7.88 17.30
C TRP A 54 -5.68 7.81 16.84
N THR A 55 -4.75 7.59 17.75
CA THR A 55 -3.34 7.41 17.42
C THR A 55 -3.14 6.11 16.62
N VAL A 56 -3.80 5.02 17.02
CA VAL A 56 -3.76 3.76 16.27
C VAL A 56 -4.42 3.91 14.89
N PHE A 57 -5.53 4.65 14.79
CA PHE A 57 -6.17 4.97 13.51
C PHE A 57 -5.22 5.75 12.59
N SER A 58 -4.56 6.79 13.11
CA SER A 58 -3.60 7.59 12.33
C SER A 58 -2.43 6.74 11.85
N HIS A 59 -1.90 5.87 12.71
CA HIS A 59 -0.84 4.93 12.34
C HIS A 59 -1.30 3.91 11.29
N GLN A 60 -2.49 3.33 11.46
CA GLN A 60 -3.08 2.42 10.48
C GLN A 60 -3.25 3.12 9.14
N PHE A 61 -3.92 4.30 9.13
CA PHE A 61 -4.18 5.07 7.92
C PHE A 61 -2.89 5.48 7.21
N SER A 62 -1.91 6.05 7.91
CA SER A 62 -0.64 6.47 7.29
C SER A 62 0.17 5.29 6.75
N SER A 63 0.02 4.09 7.32
CA SER A 63 0.71 2.89 6.86
C SER A 63 0.06 2.25 5.63
N ILE A 64 -1.28 2.31 5.52
CA ILE A 64 -2.04 1.74 4.39
C ILE A 64 -2.21 2.72 3.24
N ALA A 65 -2.46 4.00 3.52
CA ALA A 65 -2.61 5.05 2.52
C ALA A 65 -1.27 5.34 1.83
N GLY A 66 -0.83 4.39 1.02
CA GLY A 66 0.40 4.49 0.24
C GLY A 66 0.19 5.16 -1.11
N ALA A 67 1.11 4.87 -2.03
CA ALA A 67 1.04 5.31 -3.42
C ALA A 67 -0.16 4.72 -4.18
N GLY A 68 -0.65 3.56 -3.73
CA GLY A 68 -1.65 2.76 -4.43
C GLY A 68 -2.97 3.43 -4.75
N PRO A 69 -3.67 4.07 -3.79
CA PRO A 69 -4.95 4.71 -4.03
C PRO A 69 -4.86 5.83 -5.07
N VAL A 70 -3.79 6.62 -5.06
CA VAL A 70 -3.56 7.69 -6.04
C VAL A 70 -3.21 7.11 -7.41
N THR A 71 -2.19 6.26 -7.46
CA THR A 71 -1.69 5.70 -8.72
C THR A 71 -2.72 4.80 -9.40
N GLY A 72 -3.36 3.93 -8.64
CA GLY A 72 -4.33 2.98 -9.17
C GLY A 72 -5.56 3.66 -9.77
N ALA A 73 -6.14 4.62 -9.06
CA ALA A 73 -7.31 5.35 -9.54
C ALA A 73 -7.01 6.15 -10.82
N ILE A 74 -5.86 6.83 -10.88
CA ILE A 74 -5.47 7.63 -12.06
C ILE A 74 -5.16 6.73 -13.26
N GLN A 75 -4.44 5.62 -13.08
CA GLN A 75 -4.15 4.69 -14.18
C GLN A 75 -5.42 4.01 -14.71
N ALA A 76 -6.28 3.55 -13.80
CA ALA A 76 -7.52 2.87 -14.17
C ALA A 76 -8.55 3.80 -14.84
N ALA A 77 -8.41 5.12 -14.69
CA ALA A 77 -9.25 6.12 -15.36
C ALA A 77 -9.18 6.02 -16.89
N ALA A 78 -8.20 5.29 -17.46
CA ALA A 78 -8.17 4.92 -18.85
C ALA A 78 -9.40 4.10 -19.33
N PHE A 79 -10.13 3.44 -18.41
CA PHE A 79 -11.42 2.79 -18.69
C PHE A 79 -12.63 3.71 -18.52
N GLY A 80 -12.40 4.97 -18.18
CA GLY A 80 -13.41 5.95 -17.80
C GLY A 80 -13.53 6.11 -16.27
N TRP A 81 -14.05 7.28 -15.83
CA TRP A 81 -14.12 7.57 -14.40
C TRP A 81 -15.21 6.77 -13.66
N LEU A 82 -16.32 6.42 -14.32
CA LEU A 82 -17.44 5.73 -13.67
C LEU A 82 -17.11 4.30 -13.23
N PRO A 83 -16.52 3.43 -14.06
CA PRO A 83 -16.09 2.10 -13.62
C PRO A 83 -15.10 2.14 -12.46
N VAL A 84 -14.17 3.09 -12.47
CA VAL A 84 -13.20 3.28 -11.38
C VAL A 84 -13.90 3.68 -10.08
N LEU A 85 -14.80 4.68 -10.15
CA LEU A 85 -15.57 5.12 -8.99
C LEU A 85 -16.39 3.99 -8.38
N LEU A 86 -17.10 3.23 -9.22
CA LEU A 86 -17.90 2.08 -8.76
C LEU A 86 -17.03 1.02 -8.07
N TRP A 87 -15.87 0.69 -8.67
CA TRP A 87 -14.98 -0.29 -8.05
C TRP A 87 -14.36 0.21 -6.75
N VAL A 88 -13.96 1.48 -6.66
CA VAL A 88 -13.45 2.06 -5.41
C VAL A 88 -14.50 1.99 -4.30
N LEU A 89 -15.75 2.37 -4.59
CA LEU A 89 -16.83 2.38 -3.59
C LEU A 89 -17.24 0.96 -3.19
N ILE A 90 -17.54 0.09 -4.14
CA ILE A 90 -17.99 -1.29 -3.87
C ILE A 90 -16.83 -2.10 -3.26
N GLY A 91 -15.65 -2.04 -3.86
CA GLY A 91 -14.46 -2.74 -3.40
C GLY A 91 -14.03 -2.26 -2.03
N GLY A 92 -13.95 -0.95 -1.81
CA GLY A 92 -13.56 -0.37 -0.53
C GLY A 92 -14.48 -0.76 0.61
N VAL A 93 -15.80 -0.72 0.39
CA VAL A 93 -16.81 -1.02 1.42
C VAL A 93 -16.93 -2.51 1.72
N PHE A 94 -17.13 -3.34 0.69
CA PHE A 94 -17.52 -4.73 0.87
C PHE A 94 -16.36 -5.73 0.83
N PHE A 95 -15.20 -5.30 0.35
CA PHE A 95 -14.01 -6.14 0.23
C PHE A 95 -12.87 -5.63 1.11
N GLY A 96 -12.34 -4.45 0.83
CA GLY A 96 -11.17 -3.89 1.53
C GLY A 96 -11.42 -3.67 3.01
N ALA A 97 -12.45 -2.91 3.36
CA ALA A 97 -12.74 -2.60 4.76
C ALA A 97 -13.11 -3.85 5.59
N ILE A 98 -13.76 -4.85 4.96
CA ILE A 98 -14.03 -6.16 5.60
C ILE A 98 -12.74 -6.94 5.83
N THR A 99 -11.81 -6.91 4.86
CA THR A 99 -10.52 -7.61 4.98
C THR A 99 -9.67 -6.99 6.09
N ASP A 100 -9.59 -5.66 6.13
CA ASP A 100 -8.77 -4.91 7.09
C ASP A 100 -9.31 -5.03 8.52
N PHE A 101 -10.61 -4.81 8.68
CA PHE A 101 -11.28 -4.99 9.96
C PHE A 101 -11.23 -6.46 10.42
N GLY A 102 -11.45 -7.40 9.50
CA GLY A 102 -11.39 -8.83 9.79
C GLY A 102 -10.01 -9.30 10.23
N ALA A 103 -8.95 -8.83 9.58
CA ALA A 103 -7.58 -9.15 9.95
C ALA A 103 -7.23 -8.59 11.34
N LEU A 104 -7.61 -7.33 11.63
CA LEU A 104 -7.47 -6.73 12.94
C LEU A 104 -8.24 -7.52 14.02
N TYR A 105 -9.51 -7.80 13.75
CA TYR A 105 -10.39 -8.53 14.65
C TYR A 105 -9.87 -9.94 14.94
N ALA A 106 -9.50 -10.70 13.90
CA ALA A 106 -8.95 -12.05 14.08
C ALA A 106 -7.65 -12.04 14.88
N SER A 107 -6.77 -11.08 14.63
CA SER A 107 -5.53 -10.93 15.38
C SER A 107 -5.78 -10.58 16.85
N VAL A 108 -6.62 -9.59 17.15
CA VAL A 108 -6.98 -9.22 18.53
C VAL A 108 -7.59 -10.40 19.28
N LYS A 109 -8.50 -11.16 18.64
CA LYS A 109 -9.10 -12.37 19.26
C LYS A 109 -8.14 -13.56 19.39
N ASN A 110 -6.94 -13.47 18.84
CA ASN A 110 -5.90 -14.48 18.91
C ASN A 110 -4.59 -13.91 19.49
N ASP A 111 -4.68 -13.11 20.54
CA ASP A 111 -3.53 -12.60 21.31
C ASP A 111 -2.55 -11.74 20.49
N GLY A 112 -3.04 -11.00 19.48
CA GLY A 112 -2.21 -10.13 18.64
C GLY A 112 -1.31 -10.91 17.65
N LYS A 113 -1.67 -12.15 17.31
CA LYS A 113 -0.90 -12.97 16.37
C LYS A 113 -0.95 -12.39 14.96
N SER A 114 0.20 -12.40 14.28
CA SER A 114 0.31 -12.01 12.87
C SER A 114 -0.54 -12.91 11.97
N MET A 115 -0.84 -12.45 10.74
CA MET A 115 -1.62 -13.23 9.78
C MET A 115 -0.96 -14.59 9.48
N GLY A 116 0.36 -14.66 9.40
CA GLY A 116 1.09 -15.92 9.23
C GLY A 116 0.85 -16.92 10.36
N MET A 117 0.84 -16.45 11.61
CA MET A 117 0.54 -17.28 12.78
C MET A 117 -0.93 -17.70 12.83
N LEU A 118 -1.85 -16.86 12.36
CA LEU A 118 -3.27 -17.21 12.22
C LEU A 118 -3.46 -18.31 11.18
N ILE A 119 -2.77 -18.22 10.05
CA ILE A 119 -2.78 -19.25 9.01
C ILE A 119 -2.24 -20.58 9.57
N GLU A 120 -1.16 -20.54 10.36
CA GLU A 120 -0.68 -21.75 11.02
C GLU A 120 -1.74 -22.39 11.91
N LYS A 121 -2.38 -21.58 12.74
CA LYS A 121 -3.39 -22.04 13.70
C LYS A 121 -4.62 -22.67 13.03
N TYR A 122 -5.11 -22.08 11.92
CA TYR A 122 -6.37 -22.45 11.29
C TYR A 122 -6.22 -23.32 10.03
N ILE A 123 -5.07 -23.24 9.34
CA ILE A 123 -4.82 -23.96 8.08
C ILE A 123 -3.68 -24.97 8.24
N GLY A 124 -2.67 -24.65 9.06
CA GLY A 124 -1.56 -25.55 9.38
C GLY A 124 -0.17 -25.02 9.01
N LYS A 125 0.87 -25.74 9.46
CA LYS A 125 2.28 -25.34 9.32
C LYS A 125 2.72 -25.16 7.85
N LEU A 126 2.24 -26.00 6.93
CA LEU A 126 2.55 -25.84 5.50
C LEU A 126 1.96 -24.54 4.96
N GLY A 127 0.69 -24.25 5.32
CA GLY A 127 0.03 -22.99 4.94
C GLY A 127 0.82 -21.76 5.40
N ARG A 128 1.33 -21.75 6.64
CA ARG A 128 2.20 -20.68 7.14
C ARG A 128 3.45 -20.48 6.29
N LYS A 129 4.21 -21.56 6.03
CA LYS A 129 5.45 -21.44 5.25
C LYS A 129 5.21 -20.91 3.84
N LEU A 130 4.19 -21.42 3.16
CA LEU A 130 3.81 -20.95 1.82
C LEU A 130 3.36 -19.50 1.83
N PHE A 131 2.58 -19.09 2.84
CA PHE A 131 2.12 -17.72 3.03
C PHE A 131 3.29 -16.76 3.31
N LEU A 132 4.24 -17.12 4.16
CA LEU A 132 5.42 -16.30 4.44
C LEU A 132 6.29 -16.12 3.20
N LEU A 133 6.48 -17.18 2.40
CA LEU A 133 7.19 -17.09 1.12
C LEU A 133 6.44 -16.17 0.15
N PHE A 134 5.11 -16.29 0.06
CA PHE A 134 4.26 -15.41 -0.73
C PHE A 134 4.41 -13.95 -0.28
N CYS A 135 4.33 -13.68 1.03
CA CYS A 135 4.51 -12.34 1.58
C CYS A 135 5.90 -11.77 1.26
N TRP A 136 6.94 -12.56 1.35
CA TRP A 136 8.30 -12.09 1.03
C TRP A 136 8.45 -11.73 -0.45
N LEU A 137 7.97 -12.57 -1.37
CA LEU A 137 7.96 -12.28 -2.81
C LEU A 137 7.14 -11.01 -3.11
N PHE A 138 5.96 -10.90 -2.52
CA PHE A 138 5.10 -9.72 -2.63
C PHE A 138 5.81 -8.45 -2.13
N CYS A 139 6.46 -8.49 -0.97
CA CYS A 139 7.22 -7.35 -0.45
C CYS A 139 8.33 -6.90 -1.41
N GLY A 140 9.03 -7.82 -2.06
CA GLY A 140 10.03 -7.49 -3.09
C GLY A 140 9.41 -6.73 -4.29
N ILE A 141 8.25 -7.18 -4.76
CA ILE A 141 7.51 -6.49 -5.84
C ILE A 141 7.12 -5.07 -5.42
N VAL A 142 6.60 -4.90 -4.19
CA VAL A 142 6.20 -3.57 -3.67
C VAL A 142 7.40 -2.65 -3.51
N ILE A 143 8.52 -3.16 -2.95
CA ILE A 143 9.77 -2.39 -2.81
C ILE A 143 10.22 -1.88 -4.18
N ALA A 144 10.24 -2.74 -5.20
CA ALA A 144 10.64 -2.35 -6.54
C ALA A 144 9.72 -1.28 -7.15
N ALA A 145 8.41 -1.50 -7.10
CA ALA A 145 7.43 -0.58 -7.70
C ALA A 145 7.48 0.81 -7.05
N PHE A 146 7.47 0.87 -5.71
CA PHE A 146 7.42 2.14 -5.00
C PHE A 146 8.77 2.86 -4.96
N ALA A 147 9.89 2.14 -4.86
CA ALA A 147 11.20 2.75 -4.95
C ALA A 147 11.46 3.37 -6.33
N ASP A 148 11.02 2.70 -7.42
CA ASP A 148 11.11 3.23 -8.78
C ASP A 148 10.25 4.49 -8.97
N MET A 149 9.04 4.50 -8.38
CA MET A 149 8.15 5.67 -8.41
C MET A 149 8.75 6.86 -7.65
N VAL A 150 9.30 6.64 -6.46
CA VAL A 150 9.96 7.68 -5.66
C VAL A 150 11.17 8.24 -6.40
N ALA A 151 12.05 7.37 -6.90
CA ALA A 151 13.22 7.80 -7.67
C ALA A 151 12.83 8.56 -8.95
N GLY A 152 11.77 8.12 -9.64
CA GLY A 152 11.24 8.81 -10.82
C GLY A 152 10.62 10.16 -10.50
N THR A 153 10.04 10.32 -9.30
CA THR A 153 9.43 11.59 -8.87
C THR A 153 10.50 12.65 -8.56
N PHE A 154 11.65 12.24 -8.01
CA PHE A 154 12.75 13.14 -7.69
C PHE A 154 13.74 13.34 -8.85
N ASN A 155 13.58 12.57 -9.94
CA ASN A 155 14.47 12.65 -11.11
C ASN A 155 14.44 14.05 -11.73
N ALA A 156 15.63 14.64 -11.90
CA ALA A 156 15.80 15.97 -12.47
C ALA A 156 15.99 15.96 -13.99
N TYR A 157 16.09 14.79 -14.64
CA TYR A 157 16.39 14.66 -16.06
C TYR A 157 15.21 14.04 -16.83
N THR A 158 15.09 14.40 -18.07
CA THR A 158 14.17 13.76 -19.03
C THR A 158 14.93 13.35 -20.27
N THR A 159 14.50 12.26 -20.89
CA THR A 159 15.09 11.79 -22.17
C THR A 159 14.01 11.88 -23.24
N VAL A 160 14.27 12.68 -24.26
CA VAL A 160 13.40 12.86 -25.43
C VAL A 160 14.26 12.56 -26.66
N ASP A 161 13.80 11.66 -27.52
CA ASP A 161 14.49 11.24 -28.75
C ASP A 161 15.97 10.82 -28.51
N GLY A 162 16.22 10.14 -27.37
CA GLY A 162 17.56 9.66 -27.01
C GLY A 162 18.49 10.73 -26.42
N VAL A 163 18.05 11.98 -26.33
CA VAL A 163 18.82 13.08 -25.72
C VAL A 163 18.36 13.28 -24.28
N THR A 164 19.27 13.13 -23.33
CA THR A 164 19.02 13.40 -21.91
C THR A 164 19.30 14.86 -21.60
N SER A 165 18.32 15.58 -21.10
CA SER A 165 18.38 16.99 -20.71
C SER A 165 17.76 17.21 -19.34
N LEU A 166 17.98 18.38 -18.74
CA LEU A 166 17.26 18.77 -17.54
C LEU A 166 15.77 18.91 -17.85
N ALA A 167 14.93 18.31 -16.99
CA ALA A 167 13.49 18.47 -17.06
C ALA A 167 13.09 19.89 -16.66
N ASP A 168 11.97 20.42 -17.20
CA ASP A 168 11.41 21.71 -16.77
C ASP A 168 11.13 21.74 -15.26
N ALA A 169 10.76 20.60 -14.68
CA ALA A 169 10.51 20.45 -13.26
C ALA A 169 11.77 20.06 -12.42
N ALA A 170 12.97 20.11 -12.99
CA ALA A 170 14.21 19.63 -12.33
C ALA A 170 14.41 20.28 -10.95
N THR A 171 14.25 21.59 -10.84
CA THR A 171 14.38 22.32 -9.57
C THR A 171 13.31 21.90 -8.55
N THR A 172 12.06 21.72 -8.98
CA THR A 172 10.96 21.28 -8.11
C THR A 172 11.16 19.84 -7.62
N ASN A 173 11.55 18.94 -8.53
CA ASN A 173 11.82 17.55 -8.22
C ASN A 173 13.02 17.42 -7.26
N GLY A 174 14.11 18.15 -7.54
CA GLY A 174 15.29 18.19 -6.69
C GLY A 174 15.03 18.82 -5.32
N ALA A 175 14.19 19.85 -5.26
CA ALA A 175 13.74 20.44 -4.00
C ALA A 175 12.94 19.43 -3.17
N ALA A 176 11.97 18.74 -3.78
CA ALA A 176 11.18 17.69 -3.10
C ALA A 176 12.07 16.54 -2.58
N GLY A 177 13.08 16.13 -3.37
CA GLY A 177 14.08 15.14 -2.95
C GLY A 177 14.90 15.61 -1.73
N MET A 178 15.38 16.86 -1.74
CA MET A 178 16.11 17.42 -0.60
C MET A 178 15.21 17.60 0.63
N VAL A 179 13.94 18.05 0.45
CA VAL A 179 12.95 18.09 1.54
C VAL A 179 12.80 16.71 2.15
N SER A 180 12.71 15.64 1.34
CA SER A 180 12.58 14.26 1.83
C SER A 180 13.79 13.83 2.67
N ILE A 181 15.00 14.16 2.24
CA ILE A 181 16.22 13.85 3.01
C ILE A 181 16.23 14.61 4.35
N MET A 182 15.95 15.91 4.32
CA MET A 182 15.90 16.73 5.54
C MET A 182 14.81 16.25 6.49
N PHE A 183 13.65 15.87 5.95
CA PHE A 183 12.53 15.34 6.73
C PHE A 183 12.91 14.04 7.47
N MET A 184 13.67 13.15 6.81
CA MET A 184 14.19 11.94 7.44
C MET A 184 15.21 12.24 8.56
N LEU A 185 16.13 13.15 8.31
CA LEU A 185 17.13 13.58 9.31
C LEU A 185 16.44 14.23 10.52
N PHE A 186 15.49 15.13 10.29
CA PHE A 186 14.73 15.75 11.38
C PHE A 186 13.81 14.77 12.10
N ALA A 187 13.31 13.72 11.45
CA ALA A 187 12.56 12.67 12.12
C ALA A 187 13.43 11.93 13.15
N VAL A 188 14.69 11.64 12.83
CA VAL A 188 15.65 11.06 13.79
C VAL A 188 15.91 12.00 14.96
N VAL A 189 16.16 13.29 14.68
CA VAL A 189 16.35 14.31 15.72
C VAL A 189 15.12 14.45 16.59
N PHE A 190 13.92 14.46 16.00
CA PHE A 190 12.65 14.47 16.71
C PHE A 190 12.51 13.27 17.66
N GLY A 191 12.80 12.05 17.17
CA GLY A 191 12.75 10.83 17.98
C GLY A 191 13.72 10.87 19.18
N LEU A 192 14.92 11.40 18.98
CA LEU A 192 15.91 11.59 20.08
C LEU A 192 15.42 12.61 21.10
N ILE A 193 14.88 13.74 20.65
CA ILE A 193 14.32 14.79 21.51
C ILE A 193 13.13 14.23 22.31
N GLN A 194 12.23 13.51 21.64
CA GLN A 194 11.06 12.90 22.26
C GLN A 194 11.46 11.91 23.35
N LYS A 195 12.43 11.04 23.08
CA LYS A 195 12.94 10.08 24.05
C LYS A 195 13.58 10.77 25.27
N LYS A 196 14.27 11.91 25.05
CA LYS A 196 14.97 12.63 26.13
C LYS A 196 14.02 13.47 26.99
N PHE A 197 13.06 14.16 26.37
CA PHE A 197 12.23 15.17 27.05
C PHE A 197 10.78 14.73 27.25
N ASN A 198 10.38 13.59 26.65
CA ASN A 198 9.03 13.01 26.76
C ASN A 198 7.90 14.02 26.47
N PHE A 199 8.07 14.82 25.40
CA PHE A 199 7.06 15.79 24.98
C PHE A 199 5.76 15.08 24.57
N SER A 200 4.63 15.67 24.93
CA SER A 200 3.31 15.17 24.57
C SER A 200 2.34 16.31 24.24
N GLY A 201 1.29 16.01 23.48
CA GLY A 201 0.24 16.96 23.12
C GLY A 201 0.73 18.10 22.25
N TRP A 202 0.38 19.35 22.59
CA TRP A 202 0.68 20.51 21.74
C TRP A 202 2.17 20.80 21.54
N LYS A 203 3.04 20.48 22.54
CA LYS A 203 4.49 20.67 22.44
C LYS A 203 5.11 19.77 21.38
N GLU A 204 4.64 18.52 21.32
CA GLU A 204 5.02 17.55 20.31
C GLU A 204 4.59 18.02 18.92
N ALA A 205 3.34 18.50 18.78
CA ALA A 205 2.82 19.02 17.53
C ALA A 205 3.60 20.23 16.99
N VAL A 206 3.90 21.21 17.87
CA VAL A 206 4.69 22.38 17.51
C VAL A 206 6.09 21.98 17.03
N LEU A 207 6.75 21.07 17.73
CA LEU A 207 8.08 20.58 17.35
C LEU A 207 8.04 19.89 15.97
N GLY A 208 7.03 19.06 15.74
CA GLY A 208 6.83 18.40 14.43
C GLY A 208 6.63 19.42 13.30
N ILE A 209 5.77 20.40 13.49
CA ILE A 209 5.51 21.48 12.51
C ILE A 209 6.79 22.28 12.23
N VAL A 210 7.57 22.63 13.28
CA VAL A 210 8.84 23.35 13.11
C VAL A 210 9.80 22.54 12.22
N PHE A 211 9.95 21.24 12.45
CA PHE A 211 10.82 20.40 11.63
C PHE A 211 10.31 20.22 10.20
N ILE A 212 9.00 20.18 9.99
CA ILE A 212 8.40 20.19 8.64
C ILE A 212 8.80 21.49 7.94
N VAL A 213 8.55 22.66 8.56
CA VAL A 213 8.87 23.96 7.96
C VAL A 213 10.36 24.09 7.66
N LEU A 214 11.23 23.67 8.57
CA LEU A 214 12.68 23.66 8.35
C LEU A 214 13.09 22.75 7.19
N SER A 215 12.47 21.56 7.07
CA SER A 215 12.74 20.66 5.93
C SER A 215 12.42 21.34 4.60
N PHE A 216 11.27 22.01 4.51
CA PHE A 216 10.88 22.75 3.31
C PHE A 216 11.78 23.95 3.05
N ALA A 217 12.13 24.73 4.07
CA ALA A 217 13.01 25.90 3.92
C ALA A 217 14.39 25.49 3.37
N VAL A 218 14.98 24.42 3.91
CA VAL A 218 16.28 23.92 3.43
C VAL A 218 16.15 23.31 2.05
N GLY A 219 15.16 22.46 1.81
CA GLY A 219 15.00 21.75 0.55
C GLY A 219 14.71 22.68 -0.64
N MET A 220 13.87 23.68 -0.46
CA MET A 220 13.59 24.67 -1.51
C MET A 220 14.81 25.58 -1.80
N LYS A 221 15.66 25.83 -0.80
CA LYS A 221 16.87 26.65 -0.98
C LYS A 221 18.03 25.88 -1.64
N PHE A 222 18.12 24.57 -1.40
CA PHE A 222 19.22 23.72 -1.85
C PHE A 222 18.70 22.47 -2.59
N PRO A 223 18.08 22.63 -3.78
CA PRO A 223 17.57 21.49 -4.54
C PRO A 223 18.70 20.57 -4.98
N LEU A 224 18.50 19.25 -4.89
CA LEU A 224 19.45 18.23 -5.34
C LEU A 224 19.11 17.78 -6.76
N ILE A 225 19.98 18.10 -7.70
CA ILE A 225 19.79 17.78 -9.13
C ILE A 225 20.49 16.45 -9.42
N PHE A 226 19.78 15.34 -9.19
CA PHE A 226 20.28 13.99 -9.46
C PHE A 226 19.41 13.27 -10.48
N ASP A 227 20.00 12.26 -11.11
CA ASP A 227 19.29 11.34 -12.01
C ASP A 227 18.50 10.26 -11.25
N LYS A 228 17.67 9.55 -11.97
CA LYS A 228 16.81 8.49 -11.40
C LYS A 228 17.62 7.36 -10.75
N ALA A 229 18.78 6.99 -11.34
CA ALA A 229 19.61 5.92 -10.81
C ALA A 229 20.19 6.31 -9.44
N THR A 230 20.72 7.52 -9.32
CA THR A 230 21.24 8.06 -8.05
C THR A 230 20.15 8.11 -6.98
N TRP A 231 18.93 8.58 -7.32
CA TRP A 231 17.79 8.57 -6.40
C TRP A 231 17.37 7.16 -5.99
N SER A 232 17.48 6.18 -6.89
CA SER A 232 17.24 4.78 -6.55
C SER A 232 18.20 4.28 -5.49
N TYR A 233 19.50 4.52 -5.64
CA TYR A 233 20.50 4.14 -4.63
C TYR A 233 20.24 4.82 -3.28
N ILE A 234 19.98 6.13 -3.28
CA ILE A 234 19.65 6.88 -2.05
C ILE A 234 18.43 6.28 -1.37
N THR A 235 17.38 5.95 -2.13
CA THR A 235 16.15 5.34 -1.61
C THR A 235 16.43 3.96 -0.99
N PHE A 236 17.22 3.09 -1.63
CA PHE A 236 17.57 1.78 -1.07
C PHE A 236 18.43 1.88 0.21
N VAL A 237 19.39 2.79 0.26
CA VAL A 237 20.15 3.08 1.48
C VAL A 237 19.22 3.53 2.60
N TYR A 238 18.29 4.45 2.30
CA TYR A 238 17.28 4.90 3.26
C TYR A 238 16.43 3.73 3.78
N ILE A 239 15.86 2.91 2.89
CA ILE A 239 14.98 1.79 3.26
C ILE A 239 15.75 0.77 4.14
N PHE A 240 17.04 0.56 3.88
CA PHE A 240 17.88 -0.30 4.72
C PHE A 240 17.88 0.19 6.17
N PHE A 241 18.18 1.48 6.39
CA PHE A 241 18.15 2.06 7.73
C PHE A 241 16.74 2.03 8.35
N ALA A 242 15.70 2.34 7.58
CA ALA A 242 14.32 2.30 8.05
C ALA A 242 13.88 0.88 8.48
N ALA A 243 14.39 -0.16 7.81
CA ALA A 243 14.09 -1.55 8.15
C ALA A 243 14.85 -2.04 9.40
N VAL A 244 16.06 -1.53 9.65
CA VAL A 244 16.96 -2.02 10.72
C VAL A 244 16.82 -1.22 12.01
N LEU A 245 16.65 0.10 11.91
CA LEU A 245 16.58 0.99 13.07
C LEU A 245 15.32 0.73 13.92
N PRO A 246 15.39 0.96 15.24
CA PRO A 246 14.24 0.90 16.13
C PRO A 246 13.12 1.84 15.66
N MET A 247 11.87 1.41 15.79
CA MET A 247 10.70 2.18 15.32
C MET A 247 10.61 3.58 15.94
N TRP A 248 10.93 3.71 17.23
CA TRP A 248 10.88 4.99 17.95
C TRP A 248 11.88 6.03 17.44
N LEU A 249 12.96 5.61 16.78
CA LEU A 249 14.02 6.52 16.34
C LEU A 249 13.71 7.21 15.00
N LEU A 250 13.13 6.49 14.05
CA LEU A 250 12.90 7.00 12.70
C LEU A 250 11.43 6.91 12.30
N LYS A 251 10.82 5.71 12.36
CA LYS A 251 9.51 5.47 11.77
C LYS A 251 8.39 6.21 12.50
N GLN A 252 8.26 6.07 13.81
CA GLN A 252 7.20 6.72 14.59
C GLN A 252 7.25 8.25 14.49
N PRO A 253 8.40 8.93 14.69
CA PRO A 253 8.50 10.38 14.55
C PRO A 253 8.17 10.84 13.13
N ARG A 254 8.64 10.09 12.12
CA ARG A 254 8.38 10.40 10.72
C ARG A 254 6.89 10.26 10.38
N ASP A 255 6.25 9.15 10.76
CA ASP A 255 4.82 8.92 10.54
C ASP A 255 3.97 9.99 11.23
N TYR A 256 4.37 10.42 12.43
CA TYR A 256 3.73 11.53 13.15
C TYR A 256 3.77 12.84 12.35
N MET A 257 4.95 13.26 11.89
CA MET A 257 5.09 14.46 11.05
C MET A 257 4.36 14.32 9.72
N THR A 258 4.44 13.15 9.08
CA THR A 258 3.76 12.87 7.81
C THR A 258 2.25 12.99 7.93
N THR A 259 1.67 12.66 9.08
CA THR A 259 0.22 12.80 9.32
C THR A 259 -0.26 14.25 9.16
N PHE A 260 0.51 15.24 9.63
CA PHE A 260 0.16 16.66 9.40
C PHE A 260 0.16 17.02 7.91
N MET A 261 1.16 16.52 7.17
CA MET A 261 1.25 16.75 5.73
C MET A 261 0.05 16.10 4.99
N PHE A 262 -0.34 14.90 5.35
CA PHE A 262 -1.47 14.20 4.74
C PHE A 262 -2.80 14.87 5.05
N ILE A 263 -2.99 15.35 6.28
CA ILE A 263 -4.18 16.14 6.63
C ILE A 263 -4.24 17.40 5.77
N CYS A 264 -3.13 18.14 5.63
CA CYS A 264 -3.07 19.31 4.78
C CYS A 264 -3.34 18.99 3.30
N MET A 265 -2.77 17.90 2.79
CA MET A 265 -2.97 17.43 1.41
C MET A 265 -4.44 17.10 1.14
N ILE A 266 -5.05 16.27 2.00
CA ILE A 266 -6.45 15.84 1.85
C ILE A 266 -7.39 17.04 2.02
N ALA A 267 -7.17 17.87 3.04
CA ALA A 267 -7.95 19.08 3.27
C ALA A 267 -7.82 20.04 2.09
N GLY A 268 -6.61 20.26 1.59
CA GLY A 268 -6.36 21.12 0.42
C GLY A 268 -7.04 20.60 -0.85
N ALA A 269 -7.01 19.29 -1.09
CA ALA A 269 -7.73 18.66 -2.20
C ALA A 269 -9.25 18.82 -2.06
N VAL A 270 -9.81 18.57 -0.87
CA VAL A 270 -11.26 18.70 -0.61
C VAL A 270 -11.71 20.14 -0.73
N VAL A 271 -11.02 21.06 -0.04
CA VAL A 271 -11.36 22.50 -0.08
C VAL A 271 -11.14 23.07 -1.48
N GLY A 272 -10.09 22.66 -2.18
CA GLY A 272 -9.85 23.03 -3.57
C GLY A 272 -10.98 22.62 -4.50
N LEU A 273 -11.44 21.38 -4.40
CA LEU A 273 -12.59 20.90 -5.17
C LEU A 273 -13.90 21.63 -4.79
N LEU A 274 -14.05 21.99 -3.51
CA LEU A 274 -15.20 22.74 -3.01
C LEU A 274 -15.23 24.18 -3.56
N VAL A 275 -14.08 24.82 -3.75
CA VAL A 275 -13.99 26.22 -4.21
C VAL A 275 -13.91 26.31 -5.73
N ALA A 276 -13.09 25.47 -6.36
CA ALA A 276 -12.86 25.49 -7.80
C ALA A 276 -14.03 24.94 -8.63
N HIS A 277 -14.85 24.04 -8.06
CA HIS A 277 -15.94 23.36 -8.75
C HIS A 277 -15.55 22.80 -10.14
N PRO A 278 -14.39 22.14 -10.31
CA PRO A 278 -13.92 21.75 -11.62
C PRO A 278 -14.85 20.71 -12.26
N THR A 279 -14.87 20.69 -13.59
CA THR A 279 -15.59 19.67 -14.35
C THR A 279 -14.78 18.38 -14.44
N MET A 280 -15.47 17.24 -14.44
CA MET A 280 -14.90 15.94 -14.77
C MET A 280 -14.76 15.84 -16.29
N ASN A 281 -13.57 16.11 -16.82
CA ASN A 281 -13.31 16.09 -18.26
C ASN A 281 -13.03 14.69 -18.80
N LEU A 282 -12.63 13.75 -17.95
CA LEU A 282 -12.44 12.36 -18.37
C LEU A 282 -13.76 11.74 -18.87
N PRO A 283 -13.73 10.85 -19.87
CA PRO A 283 -14.91 10.15 -20.36
C PRO A 283 -15.55 9.31 -19.26
N VAL A 284 -16.87 9.17 -19.32
CA VAL A 284 -17.64 8.36 -18.37
C VAL A 284 -17.23 6.90 -18.48
N PHE A 285 -17.12 6.39 -19.70
CA PHE A 285 -16.73 5.03 -20.04
C PHE A 285 -16.06 5.01 -21.41
N THR A 286 -14.92 4.33 -21.55
CA THR A 286 -14.14 4.27 -22.80
C THR A 286 -14.29 2.92 -23.52
N GLY A 287 -14.94 1.93 -22.90
CA GLY A 287 -15.09 0.59 -23.43
C GLY A 287 -14.50 -0.51 -22.54
N PHE A 288 -14.79 -1.75 -22.90
CA PHE A 288 -14.28 -2.92 -22.16
C PHE A 288 -12.83 -3.29 -22.51
N ASN A 289 -12.28 -2.72 -23.56
CA ASN A 289 -10.90 -2.93 -24.00
C ASN A 289 -10.20 -1.59 -24.14
N ASN A 290 -9.00 -1.49 -23.58
CA ASN A 290 -8.12 -0.36 -23.72
C ASN A 290 -6.81 -0.81 -24.40
N GLU A 291 -6.34 -0.07 -25.41
CA GLU A 291 -5.16 -0.46 -26.20
C GLU A 291 -3.88 -0.58 -25.35
N LYS A 292 -3.75 0.25 -24.31
CA LYS A 292 -2.56 0.28 -23.45
C LYS A 292 -2.65 -0.68 -22.27
N LEU A 293 -3.84 -0.82 -21.67
CA LEU A 293 -4.03 -1.60 -20.44
C LEU A 293 -4.57 -3.01 -20.70
N GLY A 294 -5.25 -3.25 -21.82
CA GLY A 294 -5.92 -4.50 -22.13
C GLY A 294 -7.40 -4.51 -21.74
N THR A 295 -7.94 -5.69 -21.39
CA THR A 295 -9.37 -5.86 -21.05
C THR A 295 -9.69 -5.29 -19.67
N MET A 296 -10.84 -4.62 -19.54
CA MET A 296 -11.29 -4.03 -18.27
C MET A 296 -11.36 -5.08 -17.15
N PHE A 297 -11.93 -6.26 -17.42
CA PHE A 297 -11.80 -7.41 -16.52
C PHE A 297 -10.61 -8.27 -16.95
N PRO A 298 -9.66 -8.55 -16.08
CA PRO A 298 -9.55 -8.17 -14.66
C PRO A 298 -8.74 -6.89 -14.41
N ILE A 299 -8.23 -6.20 -15.44
CA ILE A 299 -7.17 -5.20 -15.30
C ILE A 299 -7.61 -3.98 -14.48
N LEU A 300 -8.83 -3.46 -14.69
CA LEU A 300 -9.34 -2.35 -13.87
C LEU A 300 -9.28 -2.70 -12.38
N PHE A 301 -9.70 -3.91 -12.03
CA PHE A 301 -9.81 -4.38 -10.65
C PHE A 301 -8.42 -4.47 -9.98
N VAL A 302 -7.43 -5.03 -10.66
CA VAL A 302 -6.08 -5.15 -10.10
C VAL A 302 -5.28 -3.85 -10.16
N THR A 303 -5.60 -2.95 -11.08
CA THR A 303 -4.96 -1.63 -11.18
C THR A 303 -5.36 -0.75 -9.99
N VAL A 304 -6.65 -0.75 -9.60
CA VAL A 304 -7.14 -0.09 -8.38
C VAL A 304 -7.08 -1.08 -7.22
N ALA A 305 -5.90 -1.52 -6.86
CA ALA A 305 -5.74 -2.46 -5.75
C ALA A 305 -5.98 -1.75 -4.40
N CYS A 306 -5.06 -0.89 -3.95
CA CYS A 306 -5.09 -0.33 -2.60
C CYS A 306 -6.34 0.50 -2.31
N GLY A 307 -6.77 1.37 -3.21
CA GLY A 307 -7.97 2.19 -3.02
C GLY A 307 -9.30 1.42 -2.92
N ALA A 308 -9.30 0.13 -3.28
CA ALA A 308 -10.48 -0.73 -3.22
C ALA A 308 -10.26 -1.97 -2.34
N VAL A 309 -9.20 -2.76 -2.58
CA VAL A 309 -8.91 -4.00 -1.83
C VAL A 309 -7.42 -4.24 -1.78
N SER A 310 -6.84 -4.36 -0.60
CA SER A 310 -5.40 -4.59 -0.43
C SER A 310 -5.11 -5.65 0.62
N GLY A 311 -4.35 -6.66 0.23
CA GLY A 311 -3.85 -7.67 1.16
C GLY A 311 -2.77 -7.15 2.09
N PHE A 312 -1.98 -6.16 1.65
CA PHE A 312 -0.96 -5.54 2.48
C PHE A 312 -1.54 -4.89 3.75
N HIS A 313 -2.73 -4.27 3.66
CA HIS A 313 -3.40 -3.67 4.81
C HIS A 313 -3.64 -4.68 5.94
N SER A 314 -3.98 -5.92 5.58
CA SER A 314 -4.19 -7.00 6.54
C SER A 314 -2.93 -7.36 7.32
N LEU A 315 -1.75 -7.24 6.69
CA LEU A 315 -0.47 -7.44 7.35
C LEU A 315 -0.17 -6.32 8.36
N VAL A 316 -0.51 -5.08 8.03
CA VAL A 316 -0.41 -3.93 8.95
C VAL A 316 -1.40 -4.10 10.11
N SER A 317 -2.66 -4.40 9.80
CA SER A 317 -3.74 -4.57 10.78
C SER A 317 -3.41 -5.66 11.81
N SER A 318 -2.94 -6.84 11.35
CA SER A 318 -2.62 -7.98 12.22
C SER A 318 -1.21 -7.93 12.82
N GLY A 319 -0.27 -7.22 12.18
CA GLY A 319 1.13 -7.16 12.61
C GLY A 319 1.43 -6.06 13.63
N THR A 320 0.74 -4.92 13.53
CA THR A 320 1.02 -3.73 14.32
C THR A 320 -0.20 -3.23 15.09
N SER A 321 -1.29 -2.91 14.40
CA SER A 321 -2.47 -2.26 15.03
C SER A 321 -3.15 -3.15 16.06
N SER A 322 -3.15 -4.47 15.87
CA SER A 322 -3.71 -5.44 16.82
C SER A 322 -2.96 -5.50 18.15
N LYS A 323 -1.69 -5.08 18.16
CA LYS A 323 -0.83 -5.05 19.35
C LYS A 323 -0.85 -3.70 20.07
N THR A 324 -1.51 -2.69 19.46
CA THR A 324 -1.52 -1.33 20.01
C THR A 324 -2.92 -0.84 20.34
N VAL A 325 -3.97 -1.40 19.75
CA VAL A 325 -5.35 -0.99 20.05
C VAL A 325 -5.73 -1.31 21.49
N GLU A 326 -6.05 -0.27 22.26
CA GLU A 326 -6.36 -0.39 23.71
C GLU A 326 -7.73 -1.00 23.97
N SER A 327 -8.72 -0.74 23.09
CA SER A 327 -10.09 -1.23 23.26
C SER A 327 -10.63 -1.85 21.97
N GLU A 328 -11.38 -2.95 22.09
CA GLU A 328 -12.08 -3.54 20.95
C GLU A 328 -13.08 -2.57 20.29
N LYS A 329 -13.59 -1.57 21.03
CA LYS A 329 -14.45 -0.51 20.52
C LYS A 329 -13.79 0.26 19.37
N ASP A 330 -12.48 0.42 19.41
CA ASP A 330 -11.73 1.19 18.43
C ASP A 330 -11.37 0.38 17.18
N MET A 331 -11.50 -0.95 17.20
CA MET A 331 -11.14 -1.80 16.06
C MET A 331 -11.90 -1.45 14.79
N LEU A 332 -13.20 -1.11 14.91
CA LEU A 332 -13.99 -0.72 13.74
C LEU A 332 -13.46 0.57 13.11
N LYS A 333 -13.13 1.56 13.92
CA LYS A 333 -12.55 2.82 13.46
C LYS A 333 -11.18 2.58 12.82
N VAL A 334 -10.33 1.78 13.45
CA VAL A 334 -8.97 1.52 13.01
C VAL A 334 -8.94 0.68 11.74
N GLY A 335 -9.64 -0.46 11.68
CA GLY A 335 -9.63 -1.36 10.52
C GLY A 335 -10.54 -0.84 9.40
N TYR A 336 -11.85 -0.82 9.64
CA TYR A 336 -12.84 -0.45 8.63
C TYR A 336 -12.75 1.04 8.26
N GLY A 337 -12.64 1.92 9.27
CA GLY A 337 -12.65 3.37 9.06
C GLY A 337 -11.43 3.87 8.28
N ALA A 338 -10.24 3.32 8.52
CA ALA A 338 -9.04 3.70 7.80
C ALA A 338 -9.12 3.34 6.30
N MET A 339 -9.66 2.16 5.97
CA MET A 339 -9.87 1.76 4.58
C MET A 339 -10.91 2.62 3.86
N VAL A 340 -11.99 2.99 4.55
CA VAL A 340 -13.00 3.90 4.01
C VAL A 340 -12.40 5.27 3.68
N LEU A 341 -11.53 5.79 4.56
CA LEU A 341 -10.83 7.06 4.31
C LEU A 341 -9.84 6.94 3.14
N GLU A 342 -9.17 5.80 2.99
CA GLU A 342 -8.29 5.53 1.85
C GLU A 342 -9.08 5.44 0.53
N SER A 343 -10.27 4.84 0.54
CA SER A 343 -11.16 4.83 -0.63
C SER A 343 -11.58 6.25 -1.01
N LEU A 344 -11.82 7.13 -0.04
CA LEU A 344 -12.07 8.55 -0.31
C LEU A 344 -10.86 9.23 -0.97
N LEU A 345 -9.64 8.92 -0.53
CA LEU A 345 -8.42 9.43 -1.17
C LEU A 345 -8.32 8.98 -2.63
N ALA A 346 -8.68 7.73 -2.94
CA ALA A 346 -8.71 7.24 -4.32
C ALA A 346 -9.76 7.99 -5.18
N VAL A 347 -10.94 8.28 -4.62
CA VAL A 347 -11.95 9.12 -5.29
C VAL A 347 -11.45 10.55 -5.51
N LEU A 348 -10.78 11.14 -4.53
CA LEU A 348 -10.16 12.46 -4.67
C LEU A 348 -9.10 12.46 -5.79
N ALA A 349 -8.27 11.43 -5.86
CA ALA A 349 -7.26 11.29 -6.90
C ALA A 349 -7.88 11.17 -8.29
N LEU A 350 -8.96 10.40 -8.42
CA LEU A 350 -9.75 10.30 -9.67
C LEU A 350 -10.34 11.65 -10.07
N CYS A 351 -10.92 12.41 -9.13
CA CYS A 351 -11.51 13.70 -9.38
C CYS A 351 -10.46 14.76 -9.77
N VAL A 352 -9.30 14.75 -9.11
CA VAL A 352 -8.17 15.61 -9.46
C VAL A 352 -7.64 15.31 -10.86
N ALA A 353 -7.48 14.03 -11.20
CA ALA A 353 -7.08 13.62 -12.55
C ALA A 353 -8.12 14.02 -13.61
N GLY A 354 -9.41 13.90 -13.27
CA GLY A 354 -10.50 14.31 -14.13
C GLY A 354 -10.57 15.83 -14.34
N ALA A 355 -10.24 16.62 -13.33
CA ALA A 355 -10.12 18.07 -13.42
C ALA A 355 -8.90 18.51 -14.24
N ALA A 356 -7.80 17.75 -14.15
CA ALA A 356 -6.55 18.02 -14.86
C ALA A 356 -6.58 17.56 -16.34
N ALA A 357 -7.55 16.74 -16.74
CA ALA A 357 -7.70 16.28 -18.12
C ALA A 357 -8.14 17.44 -19.04
N ALA A 358 -7.72 17.38 -20.31
CA ALA A 358 -8.12 18.37 -21.31
C ALA A 358 -9.65 18.32 -21.59
N ALA A 359 -10.19 19.37 -22.14
CA ALA A 359 -11.63 19.48 -22.41
C ALA A 359 -12.14 18.43 -23.42
N ASP A 360 -11.25 17.89 -24.26
CA ASP A 360 -11.53 16.79 -25.20
C ASP A 360 -11.53 15.40 -24.56
N GLY A 361 -11.27 15.31 -23.25
CA GLY A 361 -11.18 14.05 -22.52
C GLY A 361 -9.78 13.42 -22.50
N THR A 362 -8.78 14.06 -23.09
CA THR A 362 -7.40 13.56 -23.09
C THR A 362 -6.84 13.63 -21.68
N PRO A 363 -6.33 12.50 -21.10
CA PRO A 363 -5.71 12.50 -19.79
C PRO A 363 -4.48 13.42 -19.72
N ALA A 364 -4.26 14.06 -18.58
CA ALA A 364 -3.08 14.87 -18.36
C ALA A 364 -1.78 14.04 -18.50
N ALA A 365 -0.75 14.66 -19.08
CA ALA A 365 0.55 14.02 -19.26
C ALA A 365 1.34 13.95 -17.94
N GLY A 366 2.11 12.88 -17.76
CA GLY A 366 2.99 12.66 -16.62
C GLY A 366 2.66 11.38 -15.84
N THR A 367 3.45 11.13 -14.80
CA THR A 367 3.17 10.03 -13.86
C THR A 367 1.92 10.35 -13.02
N PRO A 368 1.21 9.34 -12.49
CA PRO A 368 0.07 9.58 -11.58
C PRO A 368 0.41 10.52 -10.42
N PHE A 369 1.61 10.43 -9.86
CA PHE A 369 2.07 11.32 -8.81
C PHE A 369 2.18 12.77 -9.28
N GLN A 370 2.75 13.00 -10.45
CA GLN A 370 2.86 14.34 -11.03
C GLN A 370 1.49 14.93 -11.37
N ILE A 371 0.57 14.13 -11.90
CA ILE A 371 -0.81 14.56 -12.20
C ILE A 371 -1.51 15.00 -10.92
N PHE A 372 -1.49 14.17 -9.88
CA PHE A 372 -2.13 14.47 -8.61
C PHE A 372 -1.49 15.67 -7.91
N SER A 373 -0.15 15.71 -7.85
CA SER A 373 0.58 16.82 -7.22
C SER A 373 0.29 18.17 -7.88
N ARG A 374 0.35 18.23 -9.21
CA ARG A 374 0.07 19.44 -9.97
C ARG A 374 -1.40 19.88 -9.86
N GLY A 375 -2.32 18.91 -9.92
CA GLY A 375 -3.74 19.21 -9.79
C GLY A 375 -4.11 19.82 -8.43
N VAL A 376 -3.60 19.24 -7.33
CA VAL A 376 -3.86 19.79 -5.99
C VAL A 376 -3.05 21.08 -5.74
N ALA A 377 -1.81 21.18 -6.26
CA ALA A 377 -1.03 22.42 -6.17
C ALA A 377 -1.76 23.60 -6.83
N GLY A 378 -2.44 23.37 -7.96
CA GLY A 378 -3.27 24.37 -8.61
C GLY A 378 -4.44 24.86 -7.72
N PHE A 379 -4.96 24.02 -6.83
CA PHE A 379 -5.95 24.47 -5.84
C PHE A 379 -5.32 25.34 -4.75
N PHE A 380 -4.12 25.01 -4.29
CA PHE A 380 -3.40 25.86 -3.32
C PHE A 380 -3.06 27.23 -3.90
N GLU A 381 -2.76 27.32 -5.20
CA GLU A 381 -2.52 28.57 -5.91
C GLU A 381 -3.74 29.51 -5.84
N MET A 382 -4.96 28.96 -5.94
CA MET A 382 -6.19 29.74 -5.79
C MET A 382 -6.32 30.41 -4.42
N PHE A 383 -5.64 29.89 -3.40
CA PHE A 383 -5.57 30.47 -2.05
C PHE A 383 -4.35 31.38 -1.85
N GLY A 384 -3.63 31.72 -2.93
CA GLY A 384 -2.48 32.62 -2.89
C GLY A 384 -1.15 31.96 -2.51
N VAL A 385 -1.08 30.62 -2.47
CA VAL A 385 0.19 29.93 -2.25
C VAL A 385 0.99 29.95 -3.56
N PRO A 386 2.28 30.37 -3.56
CA PRO A 386 3.10 30.36 -4.77
C PRO A 386 3.17 28.95 -5.39
N VAL A 387 3.02 28.86 -6.73
CA VAL A 387 2.98 27.58 -7.49
C VAL A 387 4.16 26.68 -7.13
N TYR A 388 5.37 27.23 -7.07
CA TYR A 388 6.57 26.48 -6.72
C TYR A 388 6.46 25.82 -5.34
N VAL A 389 6.03 26.58 -4.32
CA VAL A 389 5.86 26.10 -2.94
C VAL A 389 4.79 25.00 -2.89
N ALA A 390 3.64 25.24 -3.52
CA ALA A 390 2.54 24.30 -3.57
C ALA A 390 2.95 22.98 -4.27
N THR A 391 3.67 23.07 -5.39
CA THR A 391 4.10 21.91 -6.15
C THR A 391 5.17 21.10 -5.40
N VAL A 392 6.17 21.76 -4.77
CA VAL A 392 7.15 21.09 -3.91
C VAL A 392 6.47 20.39 -2.74
N PHE A 393 5.53 21.08 -2.07
CA PHE A 393 4.76 20.51 -0.97
C PHE A 393 3.98 19.26 -1.40
N MET A 394 3.25 19.35 -2.50
CA MET A 394 2.45 18.23 -2.99
C MET A 394 3.31 17.07 -3.48
N THR A 395 4.41 17.34 -4.17
CA THR A 395 5.36 16.31 -4.62
C THR A 395 5.97 15.58 -3.43
N MET A 396 6.31 16.31 -2.36
CA MET A 396 6.77 15.70 -1.11
C MET A 396 5.67 14.86 -0.44
N CYS A 397 4.43 15.34 -0.36
CA CYS A 397 3.31 14.59 0.24
C CYS A 397 3.11 13.25 -0.47
N VAL A 398 3.06 13.25 -1.80
CA VAL A 398 2.85 12.03 -2.60
C VAL A 398 4.03 11.07 -2.49
N SER A 399 5.26 11.60 -2.49
CA SER A 399 6.46 10.78 -2.26
C SER A 399 6.49 10.19 -0.85
N ALA A 400 6.02 10.95 0.15
CA ALA A 400 5.92 10.46 1.53
C ALA A 400 4.92 9.30 1.66
N LEU A 401 3.81 9.29 0.89
CA LEU A 401 2.90 8.14 0.83
C LEU A 401 3.64 6.86 0.43
N ALA A 402 4.45 6.93 -0.65
CA ALA A 402 5.22 5.78 -1.12
C ALA A 402 6.32 5.38 -0.12
N LEU A 403 7.07 6.35 0.41
CA LEU A 403 8.16 6.09 1.36
C LEU A 403 7.67 5.48 2.69
N THR A 404 6.52 5.90 3.20
CA THR A 404 5.93 5.34 4.43
C THR A 404 5.53 3.88 4.23
N SER A 405 4.97 3.55 3.07
CA SER A 405 4.66 2.17 2.70
C SER A 405 5.92 1.34 2.49
N LEU A 406 6.97 1.89 1.87
CA LEU A 406 8.26 1.22 1.69
C LEU A 406 8.90 0.81 3.02
N ASP A 407 8.86 1.69 4.03
CA ASP A 407 9.39 1.38 5.37
C ASP A 407 8.66 0.19 6.00
N ALA A 408 7.32 0.18 5.89
CA ALA A 408 6.51 -0.90 6.41
C ALA A 408 6.77 -2.21 5.66
N VAL A 409 6.79 -2.16 4.33
CA VAL A 409 6.97 -3.33 3.46
C VAL A 409 8.36 -3.94 3.63
N ALA A 410 9.43 -3.14 3.70
CA ALA A 410 10.78 -3.63 3.90
C ALA A 410 10.92 -4.36 5.24
N ARG A 411 10.28 -3.83 6.28
CA ARG A 411 10.25 -4.46 7.61
C ARG A 411 9.43 -5.75 7.60
N ILE A 412 8.25 -5.76 6.99
CA ILE A 412 7.40 -6.95 6.86
C ILE A 412 8.10 -8.02 6.01
N GLY A 413 8.72 -7.65 4.89
CA GLY A 413 9.48 -8.56 4.04
C GLY A 413 10.64 -9.21 4.77
N ARG A 414 11.44 -8.42 5.49
CA ARG A 414 12.49 -8.94 6.37
C ARG A 414 11.93 -9.93 7.41
N MET A 415 10.86 -9.55 8.12
CA MET A 415 10.26 -10.40 9.15
C MET A 415 9.70 -11.70 8.55
N SER A 416 9.02 -11.63 7.40
CA SER A 416 8.51 -12.80 6.69
C SER A 416 9.64 -13.75 6.29
N PHE A 417 10.78 -13.21 5.84
CA PHE A 417 11.97 -14.00 5.54
C PHE A 417 12.55 -14.66 6.79
N GLN A 418 12.69 -13.92 7.89
CA GLN A 418 13.18 -14.46 9.15
C GLN A 418 12.26 -15.57 9.69
N GLU A 419 10.94 -15.35 9.70
CA GLU A 419 9.96 -16.32 10.17
C GLU A 419 9.93 -17.60 9.31
N LEU A 420 10.25 -17.50 8.02
CA LEU A 420 10.32 -18.65 7.11
C LEU A 420 11.40 -19.67 7.53
N PHE A 421 12.53 -19.17 8.06
CA PHE A 421 13.68 -19.98 8.47
C PHE A 421 13.77 -20.17 9.98
N SER A 422 12.92 -19.49 10.77
CA SER A 422 12.92 -19.61 12.23
C SER A 422 12.44 -21.00 12.70
N VAL A 423 12.98 -21.44 13.82
CA VAL A 423 12.57 -22.64 14.56
C VAL A 423 12.29 -22.27 16.00
N ASP A 424 11.55 -23.15 16.72
CA ASP A 424 11.13 -22.88 18.10
C ASP A 424 12.32 -22.70 19.04
N ASP A 425 13.42 -23.42 18.80
CA ASP A 425 14.68 -23.29 19.53
C ASP A 425 15.77 -22.70 18.64
N MET A 426 15.90 -21.36 18.65
CA MET A 426 16.92 -20.64 17.89
C MET A 426 18.30 -20.68 18.54
N GLU A 427 18.42 -20.99 19.82
CA GLU A 427 19.73 -21.06 20.52
C GLU A 427 20.54 -22.27 20.01
N HIS A 428 19.86 -23.38 19.79
CA HIS A 428 20.47 -24.62 19.28
C HIS A 428 20.32 -24.80 17.76
N ALA A 429 19.79 -23.78 17.05
CA ALA A 429 19.62 -23.83 15.59
C ALA A 429 20.97 -23.87 14.86
N GLU A 430 20.98 -24.53 13.69
CA GLU A 430 22.11 -24.56 12.76
C GLU A 430 22.58 -23.16 12.38
N GLY A 431 23.90 -22.99 12.21
CA GLY A 431 24.52 -21.67 11.96
C GLY A 431 23.94 -20.92 10.77
N TRP A 432 23.58 -21.62 9.69
CA TRP A 432 22.95 -20.99 8.52
C TRP A 432 21.56 -20.42 8.85
N ARG A 433 20.78 -21.07 9.73
CA ARG A 433 19.47 -20.54 10.17
C ARG A 433 19.64 -19.26 10.99
N LYS A 434 20.66 -19.23 11.89
CA LYS A 434 21.01 -18.02 12.64
C LYS A 434 21.38 -16.87 11.71
N LEU A 435 22.12 -17.16 10.63
CA LEU A 435 22.46 -16.16 9.61
C LEU A 435 21.21 -15.63 8.89
N PHE A 436 20.31 -16.53 8.41
CA PHE A 436 19.08 -16.13 7.72
C PHE A 436 18.10 -15.38 8.62
N CYS A 437 18.08 -15.66 9.93
CA CYS A 437 17.29 -14.94 10.92
C CYS A 437 17.96 -13.67 11.43
N ASN A 438 19.22 -13.37 11.03
CA ASN A 438 19.88 -12.12 11.39
C ASN A 438 19.21 -10.93 10.71
N THR A 439 18.94 -9.87 11.49
CA THR A 439 18.22 -8.68 11.02
C THR A 439 18.91 -7.99 9.84
N TYR A 440 20.21 -7.87 9.86
CA TYR A 440 20.97 -7.20 8.80
C TYR A 440 20.98 -8.05 7.53
N PHE A 441 21.31 -9.34 7.66
CA PHE A 441 21.37 -10.26 6.52
C PHE A 441 20.02 -10.40 5.82
N SER A 442 18.95 -10.65 6.57
CA SER A 442 17.60 -10.79 6.01
C SER A 442 17.09 -9.50 5.36
N THR A 443 17.49 -8.32 5.88
CA THR A 443 17.20 -7.03 5.25
C THR A 443 17.93 -6.90 3.91
N ILE A 444 19.23 -7.20 3.88
CA ILE A 444 20.05 -7.11 2.66
C ILE A 444 19.48 -8.03 1.57
N ILE A 445 19.14 -9.29 1.89
CA ILE A 445 18.56 -10.22 0.91
C ILE A 445 17.21 -9.71 0.38
N THR A 446 16.35 -9.20 1.26
CA THR A 446 15.04 -8.66 0.86
C THR A 446 15.19 -7.43 -0.05
N LEU A 447 16.11 -6.52 0.29
CA LEU A 447 16.36 -5.33 -0.51
C LEU A 447 17.09 -5.64 -1.83
N ALA A 448 18.02 -6.60 -1.83
CA ALA A 448 18.68 -7.06 -3.05
C ALA A 448 17.67 -7.65 -4.04
N PHE A 449 16.70 -8.42 -3.56
CA PHE A 449 15.61 -8.93 -4.38
C PHE A 449 14.76 -7.79 -4.97
N GLY A 450 14.37 -6.79 -4.16
CA GLY A 450 13.67 -5.59 -4.62
C GLY A 450 14.50 -4.77 -5.63
N PHE A 451 15.81 -4.66 -5.41
CA PHE A 451 16.74 -3.95 -6.30
C PHE A 451 16.89 -4.65 -7.66
N LEU A 452 16.89 -5.97 -7.70
CA LEU A 452 16.87 -6.70 -8.97
C LEU A 452 15.57 -6.42 -9.75
N LEU A 453 14.45 -6.33 -9.05
CA LEU A 453 13.14 -6.08 -9.67
C LEU A 453 12.95 -4.63 -10.15
N ILE A 454 13.63 -3.63 -9.55
CA ILE A 454 13.47 -2.22 -9.96
C ILE A 454 13.88 -2.00 -11.43
N GLN A 455 14.74 -2.86 -11.99
CA GLN A 455 15.15 -2.80 -13.39
C GLN A 455 13.99 -3.03 -14.38
N VAL A 456 12.89 -3.61 -13.89
CA VAL A 456 11.66 -3.80 -14.70
C VAL A 456 10.92 -2.48 -14.94
N GLY A 457 11.06 -1.52 -14.03
CA GLY A 457 10.32 -0.26 -14.02
C GLY A 457 8.88 -0.40 -13.47
N TYR A 458 8.41 0.61 -12.74
CA TYR A 458 7.14 0.53 -12.01
C TYR A 458 5.93 0.27 -12.91
N ALA A 459 5.88 0.88 -14.10
CA ALA A 459 4.75 0.74 -15.01
C ALA A 459 4.55 -0.72 -15.47
N ASN A 460 5.65 -1.44 -15.68
CA ASN A 460 5.62 -2.84 -16.06
C ASN A 460 5.32 -3.78 -14.89
N ILE A 461 5.77 -3.42 -13.69
CA ILE A 461 5.60 -4.26 -12.49
C ILE A 461 4.23 -4.03 -11.83
N TRP A 462 3.55 -2.91 -12.10
CA TRP A 462 2.30 -2.51 -11.45
C TRP A 462 1.15 -3.53 -11.58
N PRO A 463 0.90 -4.14 -12.76
CA PRO A 463 -0.14 -5.17 -12.86
C PRO A 463 0.18 -6.43 -12.03
N LEU A 464 1.46 -6.81 -11.93
CA LEU A 464 1.90 -7.92 -11.09
C LEU A 464 1.75 -7.57 -9.59
N PHE A 465 2.13 -6.34 -9.21
CA PHE A 465 1.91 -5.81 -7.86
C PHE A 465 0.43 -5.85 -7.48
N GLY A 466 -0.45 -5.31 -8.31
CA GLY A 466 -1.89 -5.27 -8.03
C GLY A 466 -2.49 -6.67 -7.90
N SER A 467 -2.14 -7.59 -8.81
CA SER A 467 -2.61 -8.98 -8.78
C SER A 467 -2.13 -9.72 -7.52
N ALA A 468 -0.84 -9.57 -7.15
CA ALA A 468 -0.27 -10.18 -5.96
C ALA A 468 -0.89 -9.61 -4.67
N ASN A 469 -1.09 -8.30 -4.62
CA ASN A 469 -1.72 -7.61 -3.48
C ASN A 469 -3.16 -8.08 -3.24
N GLN A 470 -3.93 -8.21 -4.30
CA GLN A 470 -5.31 -8.69 -4.20
C GLN A 470 -5.40 -10.20 -3.94
N LEU A 471 -4.47 -11.00 -4.47
CA LEU A 471 -4.38 -12.43 -4.11
C LEU A 471 -4.07 -12.59 -2.62
N LEU A 472 -3.18 -11.76 -2.07
CA LEU A 472 -2.92 -11.72 -0.63
C LEU A 472 -4.21 -11.43 0.16
N SER A 473 -5.04 -10.48 -0.28
CA SER A 473 -6.36 -10.22 0.33
C SER A 473 -7.27 -11.45 0.27
N ALA A 474 -7.32 -12.16 -0.87
CA ALA A 474 -8.10 -13.39 -0.99
C ALA A 474 -7.62 -14.49 -0.02
N LEU A 475 -6.28 -14.62 0.17
CA LEU A 475 -5.70 -15.58 1.14
C LEU A 475 -6.04 -15.20 2.59
N VAL A 476 -6.13 -13.92 2.89
CA VAL A 476 -6.61 -13.44 4.20
C VAL A 476 -8.10 -13.73 4.37
N LEU A 477 -8.93 -13.39 3.38
CA LEU A 477 -10.38 -13.65 3.42
C LEU A 477 -10.72 -15.11 3.66
N ILE A 478 -10.02 -16.07 2.99
CA ILE A 478 -10.26 -17.49 3.22
C ILE A 478 -9.83 -17.92 4.64
N THR A 479 -8.75 -17.35 5.17
CA THR A 479 -8.32 -17.58 6.56
C THR A 479 -9.37 -17.06 7.55
N LEU A 480 -9.94 -15.89 7.29
CA LEU A 480 -11.04 -15.32 8.07
C LEU A 480 -12.31 -16.18 7.99
N CYS A 481 -12.64 -16.76 6.81
CA CYS A 481 -13.75 -17.70 6.69
C CYS A 481 -13.59 -18.91 7.62
N VAL A 482 -12.40 -19.50 7.68
CA VAL A 482 -12.10 -20.64 8.58
C VAL A 482 -12.16 -20.18 10.04
N PHE A 483 -11.53 -19.05 10.38
CA PHE A 483 -11.53 -18.52 11.75
C PHE A 483 -12.96 -18.26 12.26
N LEU A 484 -13.80 -17.57 11.49
CA LEU A 484 -15.18 -17.27 11.89
C LEU A 484 -16.02 -18.54 12.04
N LYS A 485 -15.86 -19.51 11.13
CA LYS A 485 -16.54 -20.81 11.22
C LYS A 485 -16.17 -21.56 12.49
N VAL A 486 -14.86 -21.70 12.76
CA VAL A 486 -14.35 -22.39 13.96
C VAL A 486 -14.80 -21.71 15.26
N THR A 487 -14.95 -20.38 15.25
CA THR A 487 -15.38 -19.61 16.41
C THR A 487 -16.89 -19.43 16.49
N GLY A 488 -17.70 -20.11 15.64
CA GLY A 488 -19.15 -20.06 15.65
C GLY A 488 -19.77 -18.74 15.20
N ARG A 489 -19.01 -17.92 14.46
CA ARG A 489 -19.47 -16.61 13.96
C ARG A 489 -19.88 -16.68 12.49
N SER A 490 -20.81 -15.79 12.11
CA SER A 490 -21.27 -15.72 10.72
C SER A 490 -20.13 -15.27 9.80
N ASN A 491 -19.87 -16.05 8.75
CA ASN A 491 -18.87 -15.77 7.71
C ASN A 491 -19.50 -15.54 6.32
N LYS A 492 -20.84 -15.52 6.23
CA LYS A 492 -21.56 -15.43 4.95
C LYS A 492 -21.17 -14.19 4.14
N MET A 493 -20.90 -13.05 4.81
CA MET A 493 -20.52 -11.80 4.17
C MET A 493 -19.14 -11.83 3.52
N ILE A 494 -18.29 -12.82 3.85
CA ILE A 494 -16.93 -12.94 3.30
C ILE A 494 -16.92 -13.73 1.98
N PHE A 495 -17.86 -14.64 1.75
CA PHE A 495 -17.85 -15.51 0.57
C PHE A 495 -17.92 -14.75 -0.76
N PRO A 496 -18.85 -13.77 -0.98
CA PRO A 496 -18.87 -13.05 -2.25
C PRO A 496 -17.57 -12.32 -2.54
N PRO A 497 -16.97 -11.51 -1.62
CA PRO A 497 -15.65 -10.93 -1.82
C PRO A 497 -14.57 -11.96 -2.12
N LEU A 498 -14.52 -13.06 -1.38
CA LEU A 498 -13.51 -14.11 -1.57
C LEU A 498 -13.56 -14.71 -2.98
N ILE A 499 -14.75 -15.11 -3.45
CA ILE A 499 -14.91 -15.73 -4.77
C ILE A 499 -14.52 -14.75 -5.88
N ILE A 500 -15.03 -13.52 -5.81
CA ILE A 500 -14.73 -12.49 -6.79
C ILE A 500 -13.22 -12.19 -6.82
N MET A 501 -12.58 -12.05 -5.65
CA MET A 501 -11.15 -11.78 -5.57
C MET A 501 -10.30 -12.92 -6.14
N LEU A 502 -10.66 -14.18 -5.88
CA LEU A 502 -9.98 -15.32 -6.48
C LEU A 502 -10.12 -15.31 -8.02
N CYS A 503 -11.33 -15.08 -8.55
CA CYS A 503 -11.56 -14.99 -9.99
C CYS A 503 -10.74 -13.86 -10.62
N VAL A 504 -10.80 -12.65 -10.07
CA VAL A 504 -10.08 -11.48 -10.57
C VAL A 504 -8.58 -11.74 -10.57
N THR A 505 -8.03 -12.19 -9.45
CA THR A 505 -6.57 -12.27 -9.26
C THR A 505 -5.94 -13.39 -10.08
N PHE A 506 -6.54 -14.58 -10.12
CA PHE A 506 -6.01 -15.66 -10.94
C PHE A 506 -6.14 -15.35 -12.44
N THR A 507 -7.26 -14.76 -12.88
CA THR A 507 -7.39 -14.32 -14.28
C THR A 507 -6.33 -13.28 -14.63
N ALA A 508 -6.07 -12.30 -13.77
CA ALA A 508 -5.04 -11.27 -13.98
C ALA A 508 -3.63 -11.88 -14.07
N LEU A 509 -3.30 -12.78 -13.14
CA LEU A 509 -2.00 -13.46 -13.15
C LEU A 509 -1.79 -14.30 -14.41
N VAL A 510 -2.81 -15.04 -14.86
CA VAL A 510 -2.74 -15.84 -16.10
C VAL A 510 -2.61 -14.93 -17.32
N GLN A 511 -3.40 -13.86 -17.42
CA GLN A 511 -3.25 -12.89 -18.52
C GLN A 511 -1.85 -12.25 -18.54
N ARG A 512 -1.32 -11.91 -17.37
CA ARG A 512 0.04 -11.36 -17.25
C ARG A 512 1.09 -12.38 -17.68
N LEU A 513 0.95 -13.64 -17.30
CA LEU A 513 1.83 -14.74 -17.71
C LEU A 513 1.85 -14.88 -19.25
N ILE A 514 0.67 -14.91 -19.87
CA ILE A 514 0.56 -14.99 -21.35
C ILE A 514 1.23 -13.78 -22.01
N ALA A 515 1.01 -12.57 -21.47
CA ALA A 515 1.62 -11.34 -22.01
C ALA A 515 3.16 -11.37 -21.93
N MET A 516 3.72 -11.84 -20.81
CA MET A 516 5.18 -11.97 -20.64
C MET A 516 5.78 -13.02 -21.58
N VAL A 517 5.12 -14.17 -21.75
CA VAL A 517 5.57 -15.21 -22.70
C VAL A 517 5.56 -14.66 -24.14
N LYS A 518 4.50 -13.96 -24.54
CA LYS A 518 4.44 -13.31 -25.85
C LYS A 518 5.54 -12.27 -26.03
N ALA A 519 5.79 -11.43 -25.04
CA ALA A 519 6.86 -10.42 -25.08
C ALA A 519 8.25 -11.07 -25.27
N ILE A 520 8.54 -12.17 -24.57
CA ILE A 520 9.78 -12.92 -24.70
C ILE A 520 9.87 -13.56 -26.10
N GLN A 521 8.79 -14.17 -26.62
CA GLN A 521 8.76 -14.76 -27.95
C GLN A 521 8.98 -13.71 -29.05
N THR A 522 8.33 -12.55 -28.93
CA THR A 522 8.50 -11.45 -29.88
C THR A 522 9.94 -10.94 -29.87
N ALA A 523 10.52 -10.73 -28.69
CA ALA A 523 11.91 -10.30 -28.57
C ALA A 523 12.90 -11.32 -29.13
N ALA A 524 12.62 -12.62 -29.01
CA ALA A 524 13.46 -13.68 -29.57
C ALA A 524 13.36 -13.81 -31.10
N SER A 525 12.23 -13.39 -31.70
CA SER A 525 11.97 -13.49 -33.14
C SER A 525 12.31 -12.23 -33.92
N THR A 526 12.55 -11.09 -33.26
CA THR A 526 12.77 -9.79 -33.90
C THR A 526 14.23 -9.40 -33.79
N THR A 527 14.87 -8.98 -34.90
CA THR A 527 16.17 -8.32 -34.88
C THR A 527 16.01 -6.94 -34.25
N ILE A 528 16.50 -6.78 -33.04
CA ILE A 528 16.46 -5.50 -32.30
C ILE A 528 17.48 -4.55 -32.94
N PRO A 529 17.08 -3.35 -33.42
CA PRO A 529 18.01 -2.37 -33.97
C PRO A 529 19.10 -1.99 -32.96
N ALA A 530 20.30 -1.71 -33.45
CA ALA A 530 21.41 -1.28 -32.59
C ALA A 530 21.05 0.05 -31.91
N GLY A 531 20.98 0.05 -30.57
CA GLY A 531 20.61 1.21 -29.76
C GLY A 531 19.27 1.09 -29.00
N GLU A 532 18.42 0.09 -29.33
CA GLU A 532 17.21 -0.20 -28.57
C GLU A 532 17.46 -1.26 -27.49
N THR A 533 16.43 -1.49 -26.64
CA THR A 533 16.49 -2.41 -25.50
C THR A 533 17.08 -3.77 -25.90
N THR A 534 18.20 -4.15 -25.30
CA THR A 534 18.87 -5.42 -25.65
C THR A 534 17.98 -6.60 -25.32
N TRP A 535 18.12 -7.70 -26.08
CA TRP A 535 17.40 -8.97 -25.83
C TRP A 535 17.56 -9.42 -24.37
N GLY A 536 18.76 -9.24 -23.77
CA GLY A 536 19.01 -9.52 -22.37
C GLY A 536 18.15 -8.71 -21.41
N ALA A 537 17.95 -7.40 -21.68
CA ALA A 537 17.10 -6.57 -20.83
C ALA A 537 15.60 -7.01 -20.89
N VAL A 538 15.10 -7.32 -22.09
CA VAL A 538 13.73 -7.84 -22.27
C VAL A 538 13.56 -9.19 -21.58
N PHE A 539 14.56 -10.09 -21.74
CA PHE A 539 14.55 -11.40 -21.10
C PHE A 539 14.62 -11.29 -19.57
N ILE A 540 15.50 -10.46 -19.01
CA ILE A 540 15.60 -10.23 -17.56
C ILE A 540 14.30 -9.66 -17.02
N ALA A 541 13.76 -8.60 -17.65
CA ALA A 541 12.55 -7.94 -17.18
C ALA A 541 11.32 -8.85 -17.21
N ASN A 542 11.06 -9.52 -18.34
CA ASN A 542 9.89 -10.38 -18.47
C ASN A 542 10.10 -11.77 -17.87
N GLY A 543 11.30 -12.36 -17.96
CA GLY A 543 11.61 -13.67 -17.40
C GLY A 543 11.54 -13.69 -15.88
N LEU A 544 12.07 -12.67 -15.22
CA LEU A 544 11.99 -12.56 -13.76
C LEU A 544 10.54 -12.41 -13.28
N GLN A 545 9.76 -11.55 -13.95
CA GLN A 545 8.33 -11.42 -13.65
C GLN A 545 7.56 -12.72 -13.91
N LEU A 546 7.89 -13.45 -14.98
CA LEU A 546 7.27 -14.73 -15.34
C LEU A 546 7.48 -15.77 -14.23
N ILE A 547 8.72 -15.92 -13.75
CA ILE A 547 9.05 -16.83 -12.65
C ILE A 547 8.24 -16.47 -11.41
N ILE A 548 8.22 -15.18 -11.04
CA ILE A 548 7.47 -14.71 -9.86
C ILE A 548 5.96 -14.95 -10.04
N ALA A 549 5.39 -14.67 -11.21
CA ALA A 549 3.97 -14.91 -11.47
C ALA A 549 3.60 -16.40 -11.33
N ILE A 550 4.43 -17.30 -11.86
CA ILE A 550 4.25 -18.76 -11.71
C ILE A 550 4.31 -19.14 -10.23
N LEU A 551 5.30 -18.66 -9.50
CA LEU A 551 5.42 -18.95 -8.07
C LEU A 551 4.20 -18.45 -7.29
N LEU A 552 3.72 -17.23 -7.54
CA LEU A 552 2.53 -16.68 -6.90
C LEU A 552 1.28 -17.49 -7.21
N ILE A 553 1.10 -17.95 -8.44
CA ILE A 553 -0.03 -18.81 -8.84
C ILE A 553 0.03 -20.14 -8.09
N VAL A 554 1.18 -20.82 -8.11
CA VAL A 554 1.36 -22.14 -7.44
C VAL A 554 1.16 -22.02 -5.94
N LEU A 555 1.77 -21.01 -5.31
CA LEU A 555 1.61 -20.75 -3.87
C LEU A 555 0.15 -20.41 -3.54
N GLY A 556 -0.48 -19.55 -4.33
CA GLY A 556 -1.88 -19.15 -4.15
C GLY A 556 -2.82 -20.34 -4.24
N ILE A 557 -2.73 -21.15 -5.30
CA ILE A 557 -3.56 -22.35 -5.48
C ILE A 557 -3.35 -23.32 -4.30
N THR A 558 -2.10 -23.57 -3.91
CA THR A 558 -1.80 -24.52 -2.83
C THR A 558 -2.38 -24.07 -1.50
N ILE A 559 -2.27 -22.77 -1.17
CA ILE A 559 -2.84 -22.21 0.06
C ILE A 559 -4.37 -22.28 0.01
N VAL A 560 -4.99 -21.88 -1.11
CA VAL A 560 -6.44 -21.93 -1.31
C VAL A 560 -6.98 -23.35 -1.13
N VAL A 561 -6.38 -24.35 -1.78
CA VAL A 561 -6.78 -25.76 -1.67
C VAL A 561 -6.67 -26.26 -0.23
N ASN A 562 -5.56 -25.97 0.45
CA ASN A 562 -5.38 -26.36 1.85
C ASN A 562 -6.38 -25.66 2.78
N SER A 563 -6.70 -24.41 2.52
CA SER A 563 -7.69 -23.66 3.30
C SER A 563 -9.10 -24.22 3.13
N PHE A 564 -9.51 -24.55 1.91
CA PHE A 564 -10.81 -25.19 1.67
C PHE A 564 -10.89 -26.59 2.33
N LYS A 565 -9.81 -27.38 2.31
CA LYS A 565 -9.76 -28.66 3.05
C LYS A 565 -9.94 -28.44 4.55
N SER A 566 -9.29 -27.42 5.12
CA SER A 566 -9.42 -27.07 6.54
C SER A 566 -10.83 -26.57 6.87
N TYR A 567 -11.45 -25.78 5.98
CA TYR A 567 -12.83 -25.34 6.11
C TYR A 567 -13.82 -26.51 6.13
N ALA A 568 -13.73 -27.44 5.18
CA ALA A 568 -14.58 -28.63 5.11
C ALA A 568 -14.40 -29.55 6.32
N LYS A 569 -13.17 -29.68 6.85
CA LYS A 569 -12.92 -30.42 8.08
C LYS A 569 -13.56 -29.79 9.31
N SER A 570 -13.53 -28.45 9.42
CA SER A 570 -14.16 -27.72 10.52
C SER A 570 -15.69 -27.87 10.48
N GLU A 571 -16.30 -27.93 9.30
CA GLU A 571 -17.72 -28.15 9.10
C GLU A 571 -18.17 -29.52 9.62
N LYS A 572 -17.48 -30.59 9.22
CA LYS A 572 -17.76 -31.95 9.71
C LYS A 572 -17.63 -32.08 11.24
N ASN A 573 -16.69 -31.36 11.85
CA ASN A 573 -16.51 -31.38 13.31
C ASN A 573 -17.63 -30.61 14.03
N SER A 574 -18.14 -29.52 13.47
CA SER A 574 -19.28 -28.77 14.03
C SER A 574 -20.59 -29.52 13.91
N GLU A 575 -20.83 -30.25 12.83
CA GLU A 575 -21.99 -31.14 12.65
C GLU A 575 -21.98 -32.30 13.64
N LYS A 576 -20.80 -32.94 13.87
CA LYS A 576 -20.67 -34.01 14.88
C LYS A 576 -20.83 -33.53 16.31
N ALA A 577 -20.56 -32.25 16.61
CA ALA A 577 -20.76 -31.68 17.94
C ALA A 577 -22.22 -31.23 18.18
N SER A 578 -23.02 -31.08 17.11
CA SER A 578 -24.43 -30.71 17.15
C SER A 578 -25.39 -31.89 17.00
N ALA A 579 -24.91 -33.07 16.60
CA ALA A 579 -25.61 -34.35 16.59
C ALA A 579 -25.30 -35.14 17.87
#